data_7620ce1a14be8eedb211cc752887b854
#
_entry.id   7620ce1a14be8eedb211cc752887b854
#
_cell.length_a   1.000
_cell.length_b   1.000
_cell.length_c   1.000
_cell.angle_alpha   90.00
_cell.angle_beta   90.00
_cell.angle_gamma   90.00
#
_symmetry.space_group_name_H-M   'P 1'
#
loop_
_entity.id
_entity.type
_entity.pdbx_description
1 polymer ?
#
loop_
_entity_poly.entity_id
_entity_poly.type
_entity_poly.pdbx_seq_one_letter_code
_entity_poly.pdbx_strand_id
1 'polypeptide(L)'
;HRQGMSRFDLEGVVFDVDGVLFDTERLSQEIWNAVSTELGWPQVGRAYLEFVGQNRADILQKMLDLFGPDFPRETFLLTCSARSQERMEREGVPLKPGVREILEFLTARRVPAALATSTNRERTQRRMEMTGLRPCFSAVVTGDQVAHSKPDPEIYQLACRALGTTPSRTLAIEDSRNGILSAHAAGMPVVMVPDLIPPTPELERLLFRRCASLLEVRELLDRLLTVKTTRETRGLNKP
;
A
#
# COMPACT_ATOMS: atom_id res chain seq x y z
N HIS A 1 -2.27 -26.40 2.88
CA HIS A 1 -3.74 -26.45 2.96
C HIS A 1 -4.34 -25.35 2.10
N ARG A 2 -4.83 -25.72 0.91
CA ARG A 2 -5.73 -24.90 0.10
C ARG A 2 -7.08 -24.82 0.81
N GLN A 3 -7.19 -24.05 1.88
CA GLN A 3 -8.49 -23.69 2.41
C GLN A 3 -9.12 -22.71 1.44
N GLY A 4 -10.19 -23.18 0.85
CA GLY A 4 -10.77 -22.69 -0.35
C GLY A 4 -11.10 -21.21 -0.41
N MET A 5 -10.75 -20.58 -1.54
CA MET A 5 -11.34 -19.33 -2.04
C MET A 5 -12.87 -19.30 -1.96
N SER A 6 -13.50 -20.47 -1.73
CA SER A 6 -14.94 -20.67 -1.67
C SER A 6 -15.63 -20.12 -0.41
N ARG A 7 -14.90 -19.61 0.57
CA ARG A 7 -15.47 -19.10 1.84
C ARG A 7 -15.30 -17.60 2.04
N PHE A 8 -14.74 -16.90 1.06
CA PHE A 8 -14.45 -15.48 1.16
C PHE A 8 -15.46 -14.66 0.34
N ASP A 9 -16.37 -13.98 1.03
CA ASP A 9 -17.30 -13.02 0.42
C ASP A 9 -16.69 -11.62 0.46
N LEU A 10 -16.16 -11.16 -0.67
CA LEU A 10 -15.52 -9.87 -0.79
C LEU A 10 -16.52 -8.73 -0.58
N GLU A 11 -16.27 -7.89 0.42
CA GLU A 11 -17.06 -6.69 0.71
C GLU A 11 -16.37 -5.39 0.29
N GLY A 12 -15.05 -5.39 0.24
CA GLY A 12 -14.28 -4.20 -0.09
C GLY A 12 -12.79 -4.49 -0.29
N VAL A 13 -12.07 -3.49 -0.77
CA VAL A 13 -10.62 -3.56 -1.00
C VAL A 13 -9.96 -2.32 -0.42
N VAL A 14 -8.88 -2.49 0.33
CA VAL A 14 -8.07 -1.41 0.87
C VAL A 14 -6.67 -1.48 0.27
N PHE A 15 -6.25 -0.39 -0.36
CA PHE A 15 -4.94 -0.28 -1.01
C PHE A 15 -3.98 0.51 -0.14
N ASP A 16 -2.75 0.01 0.03
CA ASP A 16 -1.61 0.88 0.28
C ASP A 16 -1.34 1.75 -0.96
N VAL A 17 -0.60 2.82 -0.81
CA VAL A 17 -0.39 3.81 -1.88
C VAL A 17 1.00 3.69 -2.48
N ASP A 18 2.04 4.01 -1.70
CA ASP A 18 3.41 4.01 -2.19
C ASP A 18 3.90 2.58 -2.40
N GLY A 19 4.36 2.27 -3.61
CA GLY A 19 4.77 0.92 -3.99
C GLY A 19 3.63 0.01 -4.47
N VAL A 20 2.38 0.39 -4.28
CA VAL A 20 1.18 -0.36 -4.73
C VAL A 20 0.47 0.36 -5.87
N LEU A 21 0.00 1.58 -5.64
CA LEU A 21 -0.62 2.42 -6.68
C LEU A 21 0.40 3.28 -7.41
N PHE A 22 1.33 3.88 -6.68
CA PHE A 22 2.34 4.79 -7.21
C PHE A 22 3.72 4.14 -7.15
N ASP A 23 4.49 4.29 -8.24
CA ASP A 23 5.87 3.83 -8.34
C ASP A 23 6.85 4.84 -7.68
N THR A 24 6.49 5.29 -6.49
CA THR A 24 7.18 6.33 -5.73
C THR A 24 8.39 5.81 -4.96
N GLU A 25 8.44 4.51 -4.66
CA GLU A 25 9.58 3.90 -3.97
C GLU A 25 10.86 3.93 -4.83
N ARG A 26 10.75 3.67 -6.14
CA ARG A 26 11.88 3.79 -7.07
C ARG A 26 12.37 5.22 -7.18
N LEU A 27 11.45 6.17 -7.29
CA LEU A 27 11.75 7.59 -7.30
C LEU A 27 12.48 8.01 -6.02
N SER A 28 11.97 7.59 -4.88
CA SER A 28 12.58 7.86 -3.58
C SER A 28 13.99 7.28 -3.48
N GLN A 29 14.20 6.07 -3.96
CA GLN A 29 15.52 5.43 -3.99
C GLN A 29 16.53 6.24 -4.83
N GLU A 30 16.15 6.67 -6.02
CA GLU A 30 17.01 7.52 -6.87
C GLU A 30 17.39 8.82 -6.16
N ILE A 31 16.43 9.47 -5.52
CA ILE A 31 16.63 10.74 -4.83
C ILE A 31 17.50 10.55 -3.59
N TRP A 32 17.29 9.49 -2.82
CA TRP A 32 18.16 9.19 -1.67
C TRP A 32 19.61 9.00 -2.12
N ASN A 33 19.84 8.28 -3.20
CA ASN A 33 21.18 8.10 -3.75
C ASN A 33 21.81 9.43 -4.19
N ALA A 34 21.08 10.28 -4.88
CA ALA A 34 21.57 11.58 -5.34
C ALA A 34 21.90 12.50 -4.16
N VAL A 35 20.98 12.69 -3.24
CA VAL A 35 21.12 13.61 -2.11
C VAL A 35 22.22 13.12 -1.14
N SER A 36 22.25 11.84 -0.83
CA SER A 36 23.28 11.29 0.07
C SER A 36 24.68 11.43 -0.52
N THR A 37 24.85 11.24 -1.82
CA THR A 37 26.12 11.44 -2.52
C THR A 37 26.54 12.92 -2.48
N GLU A 38 25.62 13.83 -2.75
CA GLU A 38 25.89 15.28 -2.66
C GLU A 38 26.33 15.72 -1.26
N LEU A 39 25.78 15.11 -0.22
CA LEU A 39 26.12 15.39 1.17
C LEU A 39 27.43 14.71 1.63
N GLY A 40 28.03 13.87 0.81
CA GLY A 40 29.21 13.09 1.19
C GLY A 40 28.91 11.87 2.05
N TRP A 41 27.68 11.39 2.07
CA TRP A 41 27.22 10.21 2.81
C TRP A 41 26.59 9.16 1.88
N PRO A 42 27.30 8.69 0.84
CA PRO A 42 26.70 7.80 -0.17
C PRO A 42 26.19 6.47 0.39
N GLN A 43 26.71 6.04 1.55
CA GLN A 43 26.25 4.83 2.25
C GLN A 43 24.78 4.92 2.68
N VAL A 44 24.26 6.11 2.90
CA VAL A 44 22.84 6.30 3.29
C VAL A 44 21.92 5.92 2.14
N GLY A 45 22.22 6.36 0.93
CA GLY A 45 21.45 5.97 -0.26
C GLY A 45 21.52 4.47 -0.53
N ARG A 46 22.69 3.86 -0.35
CA ARG A 46 22.86 2.40 -0.51
C ARG A 46 22.02 1.58 0.49
N ALA A 47 21.69 2.14 1.63
CA ALA A 47 20.88 1.49 2.66
C ALA A 47 19.37 1.71 2.48
N TYR A 48 18.92 2.34 1.41
CA TYR A 48 17.52 2.73 1.21
C TYR A 48 16.52 1.60 1.48
N LEU A 49 16.80 0.38 0.99
CA LEU A 49 15.89 -0.76 1.12
C LEU A 49 15.61 -1.15 2.58
N GLU A 50 16.50 -0.82 3.51
CA GLU A 50 16.31 -1.08 4.94
C GLU A 50 15.29 -0.14 5.59
N PHE A 51 14.91 0.94 4.90
CA PHE A 51 13.99 1.96 5.39
C PHE A 51 12.60 1.91 4.77
N VAL A 52 12.41 1.09 3.74
CA VAL A 52 11.13 0.97 3.02
C VAL A 52 10.02 0.50 3.96
N GLY A 53 8.88 1.18 3.90
CA GLY A 53 7.70 0.85 4.69
C GLY A 53 7.73 1.29 6.14
N GLN A 54 8.79 1.95 6.59
CA GLN A 54 8.90 2.51 7.95
C GLN A 54 8.31 3.91 8.02
N ASN A 55 7.79 4.27 9.21
CA ASN A 55 7.35 5.64 9.47
C ASN A 55 8.54 6.59 9.70
N ARG A 56 8.27 7.91 9.68
CA ARG A 56 9.33 8.92 9.81
C ARG A 56 10.11 8.79 11.12
N ALA A 57 9.45 8.55 12.23
CA ALA A 57 10.10 8.44 13.53
C ALA A 57 11.08 7.27 13.57
N ASP A 58 10.66 6.11 13.05
CA ASP A 58 11.51 4.92 12.97
C ASP A 58 12.67 5.11 12.01
N ILE A 59 12.45 5.78 10.89
CA ILE A 59 13.52 6.12 9.93
C ILE A 59 14.57 7.01 10.60
N LEU A 60 14.18 8.06 11.29
CA LEU A 60 15.11 8.98 11.98
C LEU A 60 15.92 8.27 13.06
N GLN A 61 15.29 7.41 13.84
CA GLN A 61 15.97 6.65 14.88
C GLN A 61 16.97 5.65 14.27
N LYS A 62 16.58 4.95 13.23
CA LYS A 62 17.44 3.99 12.53
C LYS A 62 18.62 4.66 11.86
N MET A 63 18.42 5.85 11.28
CA MET A 63 19.52 6.64 10.73
C MET A 63 20.52 7.03 11.80
N LEU A 64 20.05 7.46 12.97
CA LEU A 64 20.91 7.77 14.10
C LEU A 64 21.72 6.54 14.53
N ASP A 65 21.09 5.40 14.64
CA ASP A 65 21.73 4.14 15.05
C ASP A 65 22.77 3.66 14.03
N LEU A 66 22.47 3.78 12.73
CA LEU A 66 23.36 3.28 11.66
C LEU A 66 24.48 4.27 11.28
N PHE A 67 24.19 5.56 11.27
CA PHE A 67 25.10 6.57 10.70
C PHE A 67 25.67 7.54 11.74
N GLY A 68 25.16 7.51 12.96
CA GLY A 68 25.61 8.38 14.05
C GLY A 68 24.99 9.78 14.01
N PRO A 69 25.32 10.61 15.03
CA PRO A 69 24.72 11.93 15.21
C PRO A 69 25.22 12.99 14.20
N ASP A 70 26.33 12.75 13.51
CA ASP A 70 26.92 13.72 12.57
C ASP A 70 26.19 13.72 11.21
N PHE A 71 25.45 12.66 10.88
CA PHE A 71 24.67 12.65 9.68
C PHE A 71 23.44 13.56 9.83
N PRO A 72 23.25 14.55 8.91
CA PRO A 72 22.14 15.50 8.98
C PRO A 72 20.81 14.87 8.54
N ARG A 73 20.30 13.92 9.30
CA ARG A 73 19.17 13.08 8.93
C ARG A 73 17.88 13.83 8.66
N GLU A 74 17.56 14.86 9.46
CA GLU A 74 16.34 15.64 9.27
C GLU A 74 16.41 16.48 8.00
N THR A 75 17.51 17.17 7.78
CA THR A 75 17.77 17.94 6.55
C THR A 75 17.76 17.03 5.33
N PHE A 76 18.37 15.84 5.43
CA PHE A 76 18.37 14.84 4.38
C PHE A 76 16.94 14.43 3.97
N LEU A 77 16.11 14.06 4.94
CA LEU A 77 14.72 13.64 4.66
C LEU A 77 13.88 14.77 4.10
N LEU A 78 14.04 16.00 4.62
CA LEU A 78 13.33 17.17 4.08
C LEU A 78 13.74 17.46 2.64
N THR A 79 15.02 17.39 2.33
CA THR A 79 15.54 17.60 0.97
C THR A 79 15.04 16.53 0.02
N CYS A 80 15.06 15.27 0.42
CA CYS A 80 14.53 14.16 -0.38
C CYS A 80 13.03 14.32 -0.65
N SER A 81 12.25 14.67 0.36
CA SER A 81 10.81 14.92 0.22
C SER A 81 10.52 16.07 -0.74
N ALA A 82 11.24 17.18 -0.61
CA ALA A 82 11.08 18.34 -1.49
C ALA A 82 11.41 18.01 -2.95
N ARG A 83 12.49 17.27 -3.19
CA ARG A 83 12.88 16.85 -4.55
C ARG A 83 11.90 15.85 -5.16
N SER A 84 11.37 14.92 -4.36
CA SER A 84 10.35 13.99 -4.81
C SER A 84 9.09 14.71 -5.23
N GLN A 85 8.65 15.67 -4.44
CA GLN A 85 7.46 16.47 -4.73
C GLN A 85 7.65 17.32 -5.98
N GLU A 86 8.78 17.99 -6.12
CA GLU A 86 9.11 18.76 -7.32
C GLU A 86 9.12 17.88 -8.59
N ARG A 87 9.72 16.70 -8.51
CA ARG A 87 9.75 15.74 -9.62
C ARG A 87 8.35 15.34 -10.04
N MET A 88 7.49 15.01 -9.08
CA MET A 88 6.11 14.64 -9.35
C MET A 88 5.27 15.81 -9.89
N GLU A 89 5.48 17.03 -9.39
CA GLU A 89 4.81 18.23 -9.93
C GLU A 89 5.19 18.49 -11.40
N ARG A 90 6.45 18.23 -11.77
CA ARG A 90 6.96 18.45 -13.13
C ARG A 90 6.61 17.31 -14.09
N GLU A 91 6.73 16.06 -13.67
CA GLU A 91 6.62 14.88 -14.53
C GLU A 91 5.32 14.07 -14.31
N GLY A 92 4.54 14.41 -13.30
CA GLY A 92 3.40 13.63 -12.86
C GLY A 92 3.76 12.55 -11.87
N VAL A 93 2.75 11.98 -11.23
CA VAL A 93 2.90 10.87 -10.30
C VAL A 93 2.97 9.56 -11.09
N PRO A 94 4.05 8.78 -10.97
CA PRO A 94 4.16 7.52 -11.70
C PRO A 94 3.21 6.48 -11.14
N LEU A 95 2.37 5.90 -11.99
CA LEU A 95 1.44 4.84 -11.61
C LEU A 95 2.09 3.46 -11.79
N LYS A 96 1.79 2.57 -10.86
CA LYS A 96 2.13 1.14 -11.00
C LYS A 96 1.28 0.49 -12.10
N PRO A 97 1.79 -0.58 -12.76
CA PRO A 97 1.00 -1.28 -13.75
C PRO A 97 -0.32 -1.82 -13.20
N GLY A 98 -1.41 -1.60 -13.94
CA GLY A 98 -2.71 -2.15 -13.61
C GLY A 98 -3.59 -1.29 -12.70
N VAL A 99 -3.13 -0.11 -12.26
CA VAL A 99 -3.90 0.77 -11.36
C VAL A 99 -5.25 1.13 -11.96
N ARG A 100 -5.28 1.64 -13.18
CA ARG A 100 -6.53 2.08 -13.81
C ARG A 100 -7.46 0.92 -14.06
N GLU A 101 -6.93 -0.20 -14.51
CA GLU A 101 -7.69 -1.41 -14.81
C GLU A 101 -8.37 -1.99 -13.57
N ILE A 102 -7.65 -2.09 -12.45
CA ILE A 102 -8.25 -2.61 -11.20
C ILE A 102 -9.29 -1.65 -10.62
N LEU A 103 -9.04 -0.34 -10.68
CA LEU A 103 -10.00 0.64 -10.16
C LEU A 103 -11.26 0.71 -11.01
N GLU A 104 -11.16 0.64 -12.33
CA GLU A 104 -12.30 0.54 -13.24
C GLU A 104 -13.11 -0.74 -12.97
N PHE A 105 -12.42 -1.86 -12.77
CA PHE A 105 -13.05 -3.14 -12.43
C PHE A 105 -13.85 -3.05 -11.13
N LEU A 106 -13.26 -2.52 -10.06
CA LEU A 106 -13.94 -2.39 -8.77
C LEU A 106 -15.16 -1.46 -8.85
N THR A 107 -15.04 -0.36 -9.58
CA THR A 107 -16.14 0.58 -9.81
C THR A 107 -17.28 -0.10 -10.57
N ALA A 108 -16.99 -0.82 -11.65
CA ALA A 108 -17.98 -1.52 -12.45
C ALA A 108 -18.70 -2.62 -11.67
N ARG A 109 -17.99 -3.30 -10.78
CA ARG A 109 -18.55 -4.36 -9.91
C ARG A 109 -19.14 -3.84 -8.61
N ARG A 110 -19.12 -2.52 -8.39
CA ARG A 110 -19.62 -1.87 -7.16
C ARG A 110 -18.98 -2.39 -5.88
N VAL A 111 -17.70 -2.71 -5.94
CA VAL A 111 -16.90 -3.07 -4.78
C VAL A 111 -16.23 -1.80 -4.25
N PRO A 112 -16.55 -1.35 -3.02
CA PRO A 112 -15.96 -0.15 -2.48
C PRO A 112 -14.47 -0.32 -2.21
N ALA A 113 -13.72 0.74 -2.45
CA ALA A 113 -12.28 0.79 -2.24
C ALA A 113 -11.89 1.94 -1.32
N ALA A 114 -10.87 1.72 -0.51
CA ALA A 114 -10.26 2.74 0.34
C ALA A 114 -8.74 2.75 0.18
N LEU A 115 -8.13 3.84 0.61
CA LEU A 115 -6.69 3.98 0.77
C LEU A 115 -6.31 3.90 2.25
N ALA A 116 -5.18 3.25 2.53
CA ALA A 116 -4.53 3.25 3.85
C ALA A 116 -3.05 3.52 3.66
N THR A 117 -2.62 4.76 3.86
CA THR A 117 -1.26 5.23 3.59
C THR A 117 -0.62 5.83 4.83
N SER A 118 0.67 5.55 5.03
CA SER A 118 1.49 6.22 6.07
C SER A 118 1.82 7.67 5.74
N THR A 119 1.60 8.10 4.50
CA THR A 119 1.77 9.48 4.05
C THR A 119 0.71 10.38 4.69
N ASN A 120 1.03 11.64 4.95
CA ASN A 120 0.09 12.59 5.52
C ASN A 120 -1.04 12.97 4.54
N ARG A 121 -2.10 13.58 5.10
CA ARG A 121 -3.29 13.95 4.36
C ARG A 121 -3.01 14.93 3.21
N GLU A 122 -2.24 15.97 3.46
CA GLU A 122 -1.96 17.00 2.47
C GLU A 122 -1.30 16.43 1.21
N ARG A 123 -0.23 15.65 1.40
CA ARG A 123 0.48 14.99 0.28
C ARG A 123 -0.40 13.98 -0.44
N THR A 124 -1.15 13.19 0.29
CA THR A 124 -2.07 12.20 -0.29
C THR A 124 -3.13 12.87 -1.14
N GLN A 125 -3.78 13.91 -0.65
CA GLN A 125 -4.76 14.67 -1.41
C GLN A 125 -4.16 15.26 -2.68
N ARG A 126 -2.97 15.85 -2.59
CA ARG A 126 -2.30 16.43 -3.75
C ARG A 126 -2.04 15.39 -4.83
N ARG A 127 -1.52 14.22 -4.46
CA ARG A 127 -1.26 13.13 -5.40
C ARG A 127 -2.54 12.56 -6.01
N MET A 128 -3.61 12.48 -5.23
CA MET A 128 -4.90 12.02 -5.72
C MET A 128 -5.52 13.03 -6.72
N GLU A 129 -5.37 14.32 -6.50
CA GLU A 129 -5.78 15.36 -7.45
C GLU A 129 -4.97 15.30 -8.75
N MET A 130 -3.64 15.18 -8.65
CA MET A 130 -2.74 15.11 -9.81
C MET A 130 -3.03 13.90 -10.70
N THR A 131 -3.46 12.80 -10.14
CA THR A 131 -3.75 11.54 -10.86
C THR A 131 -5.22 11.39 -11.27
N GLY A 132 -6.11 12.21 -10.71
CA GLY A 132 -7.55 12.09 -10.94
C GLY A 132 -8.18 10.85 -10.31
N LEU A 133 -7.49 10.18 -9.37
CA LEU A 133 -7.94 8.91 -8.81
C LEU A 133 -8.88 9.03 -7.61
N ARG A 134 -9.00 10.23 -7.01
CA ARG A 134 -9.81 10.41 -5.78
C ARG A 134 -11.24 9.87 -5.88
N PRO A 135 -11.98 10.08 -6.98
CA PRO A 135 -13.34 9.56 -7.10
C PRO A 135 -13.47 8.03 -7.06
N CYS A 136 -12.39 7.30 -7.30
CA CYS A 136 -12.39 5.85 -7.27
C CYS A 136 -12.47 5.26 -5.85
N PHE A 137 -12.28 6.08 -4.81
CA PHE A 137 -12.19 5.65 -3.42
C PHE A 137 -13.32 6.23 -2.58
N SER A 138 -13.97 5.37 -1.81
CA SER A 138 -15.01 5.78 -0.84
C SER A 138 -14.41 6.39 0.42
N ALA A 139 -13.18 6.03 0.76
CA ALA A 139 -12.50 6.52 1.96
C ALA A 139 -10.98 6.60 1.73
N VAL A 140 -10.35 7.54 2.42
CA VAL A 140 -8.90 7.72 2.44
C VAL A 140 -8.47 7.87 3.89
N VAL A 141 -7.64 6.95 4.38
CA VAL A 141 -7.06 7.02 5.72
C VAL A 141 -5.56 7.27 5.58
N THR A 142 -5.09 8.33 6.22
CA THR A 142 -3.72 8.81 6.14
C THR A 142 -2.98 8.67 7.47
N GLY A 143 -1.64 8.74 7.43
CA GLY A 143 -0.79 8.50 8.58
C GLY A 143 -0.99 9.45 9.76
N ASP A 144 -1.46 10.67 9.50
CA ASP A 144 -1.77 11.68 10.51
C ASP A 144 -3.14 11.51 11.19
N GLN A 145 -3.95 10.55 10.74
CA GLN A 145 -5.24 10.20 11.35
C GLN A 145 -5.14 9.08 12.39
N VAL A 146 -3.99 8.47 12.55
CA VAL A 146 -3.77 7.35 13.46
C VAL A 146 -2.80 7.71 14.57
N ALA A 147 -3.00 7.14 15.76
CA ALA A 147 -2.08 7.26 16.88
C ALA A 147 -0.86 6.36 16.70
N HIS A 148 -1.07 5.18 16.10
CA HIS A 148 -0.04 4.17 15.88
C HIS A 148 0.02 3.79 14.41
N SER A 149 1.21 3.99 13.80
CA SER A 149 1.45 3.67 12.41
C SER A 149 1.72 2.18 12.20
N LYS A 150 1.69 1.74 10.92
CA LYS A 150 2.06 0.37 10.54
C LYS A 150 3.40 -0.03 11.18
N PRO A 151 3.53 -1.19 11.78
CA PRO A 151 2.71 -2.41 11.66
C PRO A 151 1.50 -2.51 12.59
N ASP A 152 1.14 -1.48 13.35
CA ASP A 152 -0.08 -1.48 14.16
C ASP A 152 -1.32 -1.62 13.24
N PRO A 153 -2.35 -2.37 13.63
CA PRO A 153 -3.53 -2.57 12.79
C PRO A 153 -4.46 -1.35 12.67
N GLU A 154 -4.23 -0.28 13.40
CA GLU A 154 -5.15 0.85 13.53
C GLU A 154 -5.59 1.43 12.20
N ILE A 155 -4.67 1.67 11.25
CA ILE A 155 -5.00 2.28 9.96
C ILE A 155 -5.93 1.40 9.12
N TYR A 156 -5.74 0.09 9.14
CA TYR A 156 -6.60 -0.85 8.42
C TYR A 156 -7.95 -1.05 9.12
N GLN A 157 -7.99 -1.02 10.45
CA GLN A 157 -9.23 -1.02 11.20
C GLN A 157 -10.07 0.22 10.86
N LEU A 158 -9.46 1.40 10.80
CA LEU A 158 -10.13 2.64 10.38
C LEU A 158 -10.63 2.57 8.94
N ALA A 159 -9.84 2.03 8.03
CA ALA A 159 -10.24 1.88 6.63
C ALA A 159 -11.48 0.97 6.48
N CYS A 160 -11.51 -0.17 7.16
CA CYS A 160 -12.67 -1.06 7.15
C CYS A 160 -13.91 -0.38 7.76
N ARG A 161 -13.76 0.35 8.87
CA ARG A 161 -14.87 1.11 9.47
C ARG A 161 -15.40 2.18 8.52
N ALA A 162 -14.52 2.90 7.85
CA ALA A 162 -14.89 3.93 6.88
C ALA A 162 -15.62 3.37 5.66
N LEU A 163 -15.28 2.16 5.23
CA LEU A 163 -15.99 1.42 4.19
C LEU A 163 -17.30 0.79 4.67
N GLY A 164 -17.47 0.60 5.98
CA GLY A 164 -18.57 -0.17 6.53
C GLY A 164 -18.46 -1.67 6.25
N THR A 165 -17.24 -2.19 6.16
CA THR A 165 -16.97 -3.59 5.80
C THR A 165 -16.34 -4.35 6.97
N THR A 166 -16.49 -5.67 6.93
CA THR A 166 -15.89 -6.60 7.89
C THR A 166 -14.42 -6.85 7.50
N PRO A 167 -13.45 -6.73 8.41
CA PRO A 167 -12.04 -6.97 8.09
C PRO A 167 -11.77 -8.31 7.40
N SER A 168 -12.36 -9.40 7.90
CA SER A 168 -12.18 -10.74 7.31
C SER A 168 -12.75 -10.89 5.88
N ARG A 169 -13.53 -9.92 5.42
CA ARG A 169 -14.12 -9.87 4.07
C ARG A 169 -13.64 -8.69 3.25
N THR A 170 -12.61 -8.03 3.71
CA THR A 170 -12.00 -6.87 3.05
C THR A 170 -10.56 -7.20 2.71
N LEU A 171 -10.23 -7.15 1.42
CA LEU A 171 -8.90 -7.48 0.94
C LEU A 171 -7.97 -6.29 1.12
N ALA A 172 -6.81 -6.50 1.74
CA ALA A 172 -5.74 -5.53 1.77
C ALA A 172 -4.72 -5.83 0.67
N ILE A 173 -4.22 -4.80 0.00
CA ILE A 173 -3.17 -4.91 -1.03
C ILE A 173 -1.97 -4.11 -0.57
N GLU A 174 -0.86 -4.78 -0.38
CA GLU A 174 0.36 -4.26 0.24
C GLU A 174 1.63 -4.72 -0.48
N ASP A 175 2.72 -3.97 -0.28
CA ASP A 175 4.05 -4.27 -0.80
C ASP A 175 5.12 -4.41 0.30
N SER A 176 4.87 -3.91 1.51
CA SER A 176 5.85 -3.81 2.58
C SER A 176 5.57 -4.75 3.75
N ARG A 177 6.65 -5.12 4.47
CA ARG A 177 6.56 -5.92 5.69
C ARG A 177 5.60 -5.29 6.72
N ASN A 178 5.79 -4.00 7.04
CA ASN A 178 4.98 -3.32 8.05
C ASN A 178 3.51 -3.24 7.62
N GLY A 179 3.23 -3.01 6.35
CA GLY A 179 1.87 -2.98 5.82
C GLY A 179 1.19 -4.34 5.88
N ILE A 180 1.90 -5.40 5.52
CA ILE A 180 1.39 -6.77 5.58
C ILE A 180 1.07 -7.16 7.02
N LEU A 181 1.97 -6.89 7.96
CA LEU A 181 1.75 -7.16 9.39
C LEU A 181 0.56 -6.37 9.93
N SER A 182 0.41 -5.12 9.54
CA SER A 182 -0.70 -4.24 9.94
C SER A 182 -2.06 -4.79 9.48
N ALA A 183 -2.18 -5.11 8.21
CA ALA A 183 -3.42 -5.65 7.65
C ALA A 183 -3.76 -7.03 8.22
N HIS A 184 -2.77 -7.90 8.36
CA HIS A 184 -2.94 -9.22 8.98
C HIS A 184 -3.40 -9.10 10.43
N ALA A 185 -2.80 -8.20 11.22
CA ALA A 185 -3.20 -7.94 12.60
C ALA A 185 -4.63 -7.36 12.71
N ALA A 186 -5.09 -6.65 11.69
CA ALA A 186 -6.48 -6.18 11.59
C ALA A 186 -7.48 -7.29 11.24
N GLY A 187 -7.01 -8.49 10.97
CA GLY A 187 -7.86 -9.64 10.60
C GLY A 187 -8.27 -9.67 9.13
N MET A 188 -7.56 -8.97 8.26
CA MET A 188 -7.82 -8.90 6.82
C MET A 188 -7.03 -9.97 6.06
N PRO A 189 -7.61 -10.58 5.00
CA PRO A 189 -6.82 -11.26 4.00
C PRO A 189 -5.92 -10.26 3.27
N VAL A 190 -4.64 -10.60 3.09
CA VAL A 190 -3.63 -9.71 2.50
C VAL A 190 -3.12 -10.30 1.20
N VAL A 191 -3.16 -9.50 0.14
CA VAL A 191 -2.45 -9.76 -1.12
C VAL A 191 -1.19 -8.91 -1.14
N MET A 192 -0.04 -9.57 -1.32
CA MET A 192 1.21 -8.87 -1.56
C MET A 192 1.46 -8.72 -3.05
N VAL A 193 1.72 -7.48 -3.47
CA VAL A 193 2.29 -7.17 -4.78
C VAL A 193 3.70 -6.67 -4.54
N PRO A 194 4.74 -7.53 -4.67
CA PRO A 194 6.11 -7.13 -4.39
C PRO A 194 6.56 -5.97 -5.27
N ASP A 195 7.21 -4.99 -4.67
CA ASP A 195 7.85 -3.87 -5.36
C ASP A 195 9.38 -3.99 -5.19
N LEU A 196 10.00 -3.17 -4.35
CA LEU A 196 11.45 -3.22 -4.13
C LEU A 196 11.87 -4.31 -3.13
N ILE A 197 10.98 -4.66 -2.21
CA ILE A 197 11.24 -5.67 -1.19
C ILE A 197 10.70 -7.02 -1.64
N PRO A 198 11.54 -8.05 -1.76
CA PRO A 198 11.06 -9.40 -2.10
C PRO A 198 10.29 -10.02 -0.93
N PRO A 199 9.36 -10.93 -1.22
CA PRO A 199 8.67 -11.67 -0.18
C PRO A 199 9.65 -12.59 0.56
N THR A 200 9.43 -12.75 1.87
CA THR A 200 10.16 -13.67 2.71
C THR A 200 9.28 -14.87 3.10
N PRO A 201 9.84 -16.01 3.51
CA PRO A 201 9.02 -17.13 3.98
C PRO A 201 8.10 -16.77 5.14
N GLU A 202 8.53 -15.88 6.04
CA GLU A 202 7.73 -15.36 7.14
C GLU A 202 6.49 -14.60 6.63
N LEU A 203 6.69 -13.68 5.69
CA LEU A 203 5.58 -12.91 5.12
C LEU A 203 4.64 -13.78 4.29
N GLU A 204 5.19 -14.68 3.48
CA GLU A 204 4.37 -15.57 2.65
C GLU A 204 3.36 -16.39 3.44
N ARG A 205 3.70 -16.79 4.66
CA ARG A 205 2.78 -17.52 5.54
C ARG A 205 1.58 -16.70 6.00
N LEU A 206 1.68 -15.37 5.98
CA LEU A 206 0.62 -14.44 6.37
C LEU A 206 -0.28 -14.08 5.19
N LEU A 207 0.12 -14.35 3.96
CA LEU A 207 -0.57 -13.88 2.77
C LEU A 207 -1.75 -14.78 2.38
N PHE A 208 -2.82 -14.13 1.94
CA PHE A 208 -3.87 -14.80 1.17
C PHE A 208 -3.35 -15.20 -0.22
N ARG A 209 -2.64 -14.28 -0.90
CA ARG A 209 -1.98 -14.50 -2.20
C ARG A 209 -0.79 -13.56 -2.35
N ARG A 210 0.14 -13.95 -3.21
CA ARG A 210 1.13 -13.09 -3.81
C ARG A 210 0.80 -12.93 -5.28
N CYS A 211 0.73 -11.70 -5.77
CA CYS A 211 0.49 -11.37 -7.16
C CYS A 211 1.66 -10.56 -7.73
N ALA A 212 1.95 -10.74 -8.99
CA ALA A 212 3.06 -10.05 -9.66
C ALA A 212 2.75 -8.58 -9.96
N SER A 213 1.46 -8.23 -10.10
CA SER A 213 0.98 -6.90 -10.42
C SER A 213 -0.47 -6.72 -10.02
N LEU A 214 -0.97 -5.48 -10.08
CA LEU A 214 -2.39 -5.19 -9.89
C LEU A 214 -3.28 -5.80 -10.99
N LEU A 215 -2.73 -6.08 -12.17
CA LEU A 215 -3.46 -6.81 -13.22
C LEU A 215 -3.78 -8.23 -12.76
N GLU A 216 -2.85 -8.89 -12.11
CA GLU A 216 -3.05 -10.23 -11.55
C GLU A 216 -4.01 -10.21 -10.34
N VAL A 217 -3.96 -9.14 -9.53
CA VAL A 217 -4.95 -8.93 -8.45
C VAL A 217 -6.35 -8.77 -9.03
N ARG A 218 -6.51 -8.03 -10.12
CA ARG A 218 -7.78 -7.89 -10.83
C ARG A 218 -8.34 -9.25 -11.26
N GLU A 219 -7.53 -10.10 -11.83
CA GLU A 219 -7.93 -11.47 -12.22
C GLU A 219 -8.37 -12.30 -11.00
N LEU A 220 -7.64 -12.19 -9.88
CA LEU A 220 -8.00 -12.84 -8.62
C LEU A 220 -9.37 -12.38 -8.12
N LEU A 221 -9.62 -11.07 -8.13
CA LEU A 221 -10.91 -10.49 -7.72
C LEU A 221 -12.06 -10.94 -8.61
N ASP A 222 -11.83 -11.02 -9.91
CA ASP A 222 -12.83 -11.51 -10.87
C ASP A 222 -13.24 -12.96 -10.56
N ARG A 223 -12.28 -13.83 -10.25
CA ARG A 223 -12.55 -15.22 -9.84
C ARG A 223 -13.34 -15.28 -8.52
N LEU A 224 -13.00 -14.48 -7.53
CA LEU A 224 -13.71 -14.44 -6.25
C LEU A 224 -15.16 -14.01 -6.41
N LEU A 225 -15.42 -12.99 -7.22
CA LEU A 225 -16.77 -12.47 -7.48
C LEU A 225 -17.60 -13.42 -8.35
N THR A 226 -17.00 -14.08 -9.32
CA THR A 226 -17.68 -15.06 -10.19
C THR A 226 -18.17 -16.27 -9.40
N VAL A 227 -17.39 -16.78 -8.44
CA VAL A 227 -17.81 -17.87 -7.54
C VAL A 227 -19.03 -17.46 -6.71
N LYS A 228 -19.10 -16.22 -6.23
CA LYS A 228 -20.25 -15.68 -5.51
C LYS A 228 -21.51 -15.69 -6.36
N THR A 229 -21.45 -15.16 -7.58
CA THR A 229 -22.59 -15.10 -8.53
C THR A 229 -23.14 -16.48 -8.84
N THR A 230 -22.30 -17.50 -9.07
CA THR A 230 -22.71 -18.88 -9.34
C THR A 230 -23.44 -19.51 -8.15
N ARG A 231 -23.10 -19.12 -6.91
CA ARG A 231 -23.76 -19.60 -5.69
C ARG A 231 -25.14 -18.97 -5.50
N GLU A 232 -25.27 -17.69 -5.77
CA GLU A 232 -26.56 -16.98 -5.68
C GLU A 232 -27.56 -17.54 -6.67
N THR A 233 -27.15 -17.80 -7.91
CA THR A 233 -28.02 -18.43 -8.93
C THR A 233 -28.43 -19.87 -8.60
N ARG A 234 -27.54 -20.64 -7.94
CA ARG A 234 -27.89 -22.00 -7.50
C ARG A 234 -28.84 -22.02 -6.30
N GLY A 235 -28.80 -20.97 -5.46
CA GLY A 235 -29.70 -20.82 -4.32
C GLY A 235 -31.15 -20.46 -4.71
N LEU A 236 -31.33 -19.78 -5.85
CA LEU A 236 -32.63 -19.33 -6.34
C LEU A 236 -33.40 -20.44 -7.11
N ASN A 237 -32.74 -21.55 -7.47
CA ASN A 237 -33.32 -22.65 -8.22
C ASN A 237 -33.64 -23.92 -7.37
N LYS A 238 -33.89 -23.77 -6.08
CA LYS A 238 -34.47 -24.86 -5.29
C LYS A 238 -35.97 -24.67 -5.21
N PRO A 239 -36.74 -25.72 -5.65
CA PRO A 239 -38.21 -25.72 -5.58
C PRO A 239 -38.70 -25.68 -4.12
#